data_ae55c301df790def1a00eb2eb84ecab0
#
_entry.id   ae55c301df790def1a00eb2eb84ecab0
#
_cell.length_a   1.000
_cell.length_b   1.000
_cell.length_c   1.000
_cell.angle_alpha   90.00
_cell.angle_beta   90.00
_cell.angle_gamma   90.00
#
_symmetry.space_group_name_H-M   'P 1'
#
loop_
_entity.id
_entity.type
_entity.pdbx_description
1 polymer ?
#
loop_
_entity_poly.entity_id
_entity_poly.type
_entity_poly.pdbx_seq_one_letter_code
_entity_poly.pdbx_strand_id
1 'polypeptide(L)'
;MTIYGYARVSTDGQTLDAQHAKLTAEGAHRIFSEKESGAKTDRKALAKALAALEPGDMFIVTRLDRLARSTLDLLNTLDTIAKAGAGFRSLADTWADTTTPHGKLMLMILGGLAEFERSLILTRTGEGRTRAMARGVKFGRKHKLTPHQQQEAKRRRDAGKVSQRSAGYSG
;
A
#
# COMPACT_ATOMS: atom_id res chain seq x y z
N MET A 1 -12.29 -17.86 -16.91
CA MET A 1 -12.14 -17.82 -15.45
C MET A 1 -10.85 -18.50 -15.07
N THR A 2 -9.87 -17.74 -14.67
CA THR A 2 -8.57 -18.22 -14.20
C THR A 2 -8.50 -18.05 -12.67
N ILE A 3 -7.92 -19.02 -11.97
CA ILE A 3 -7.72 -18.92 -10.53
C ILE A 3 -6.26 -18.57 -10.26
N TYR A 4 -6.05 -17.42 -9.67
CA TYR A 4 -4.74 -16.92 -9.25
C TYR A 4 -4.55 -17.10 -7.76
N GLY A 5 -3.45 -17.76 -7.37
CA GLY A 5 -3.06 -17.92 -5.98
C GLY A 5 -1.98 -16.91 -5.58
N TYR A 6 -2.02 -16.46 -4.32
CA TYR A 6 -0.92 -15.68 -3.76
C TYR A 6 -0.45 -16.29 -2.45
N ALA A 7 0.87 -16.46 -2.33
CA ALA A 7 1.54 -17.02 -1.16
C ALA A 7 2.62 -16.05 -0.67
N ARG A 8 2.71 -15.86 0.65
CA ARG A 8 3.73 -15.01 1.27
C ARG A 8 4.30 -15.68 2.53
N VAL A 9 5.62 -15.62 2.67
CA VAL A 9 6.31 -16.01 3.91
C VAL A 9 7.24 -14.90 4.39
N SER A 10 7.33 -14.73 5.69
CA SER A 10 8.45 -14.06 6.34
C SER A 10 9.62 -15.03 6.43
N THR A 11 10.84 -14.54 6.60
CA THR A 11 12.09 -15.32 6.65
C THR A 11 12.14 -16.41 7.71
N ASP A 12 11.23 -16.42 8.69
CA ASP A 12 11.19 -17.40 9.78
C ASP A 12 10.24 -18.55 9.48
N GLY A 13 10.80 -19.66 9.00
CA GLY A 13 10.33 -21.03 9.27
C GLY A 13 9.05 -21.54 8.62
N GLN A 14 8.25 -20.74 7.94
CA GLN A 14 7.08 -21.24 7.21
C GLN A 14 7.42 -21.51 5.75
N THR A 15 7.23 -22.74 5.32
CA THR A 15 7.52 -23.11 3.94
C THR A 15 6.43 -22.60 3.00
N LEU A 16 6.82 -21.99 1.88
CA LEU A 16 5.92 -21.67 0.77
C LEU A 16 5.21 -22.91 0.24
N ASP A 17 5.85 -24.08 0.38
CA ASP A 17 5.36 -25.36 -0.13
C ASP A 17 3.98 -25.73 0.42
N ALA A 18 3.75 -25.54 1.73
CA ALA A 18 2.43 -25.81 2.32
C ALA A 18 1.34 -24.87 1.80
N GLN A 19 1.68 -23.59 1.53
CA GLN A 19 0.72 -22.66 0.91
C GLN A 19 0.48 -23.03 -0.55
N HIS A 20 1.52 -23.35 -1.30
CA HIS A 20 1.41 -23.79 -2.70
C HIS A 20 0.55 -25.05 -2.82
N ALA A 21 0.79 -26.08 -2.00
CA ALA A 21 -0.01 -27.28 -2.01
C ALA A 21 -1.51 -27.00 -1.79
N LYS A 22 -1.84 -26.15 -0.80
CA LYS A 22 -3.23 -25.75 -0.54
C LYS A 22 -3.85 -24.96 -1.70
N LEU A 23 -3.14 -23.99 -2.25
CA LEU A 23 -3.63 -23.20 -3.38
C LEU A 23 -3.81 -24.04 -4.64
N THR A 24 -2.90 -24.97 -4.90
CA THR A 24 -3.01 -25.92 -6.02
C THR A 24 -4.19 -26.87 -5.84
N ALA A 25 -4.40 -27.40 -4.63
CA ALA A 25 -5.55 -28.26 -4.31
C ALA A 25 -6.90 -27.54 -4.53
N GLU A 26 -6.94 -26.21 -4.34
CA GLU A 26 -8.10 -25.35 -4.63
C GLU A 26 -8.18 -24.88 -6.09
N GLY A 27 -7.36 -25.45 -6.96
CA GLY A 27 -7.42 -25.22 -8.40
C GLY A 27 -6.69 -23.96 -8.88
N ALA A 28 -5.74 -23.41 -8.11
CA ALA A 28 -4.94 -22.29 -8.60
C ALA A 28 -4.14 -22.66 -9.86
N HIS A 29 -4.44 -21.99 -10.97
CA HIS A 29 -3.73 -22.17 -12.25
C HIS A 29 -2.35 -21.51 -12.23
N ARG A 30 -2.22 -20.41 -11.49
CA ARG A 30 -0.99 -19.64 -11.38
C ARG A 30 -0.83 -19.10 -9.97
N ILE A 31 0.32 -19.35 -9.35
CA ILE A 31 0.62 -18.94 -7.99
C ILE A 31 1.77 -17.93 -8.01
N PHE A 32 1.53 -16.76 -7.42
CA PHE A 32 2.54 -15.73 -7.22
C PHE A 32 3.05 -15.80 -5.79
N SER A 33 4.36 -15.91 -5.63
CA SER A 33 4.97 -16.12 -4.34
C SER A 33 5.92 -15.00 -3.98
N GLU A 34 5.89 -14.60 -2.72
CA GLU A 34 6.74 -13.56 -2.18
C GLU A 34 7.45 -14.04 -0.92
N LYS A 35 8.78 -13.88 -0.92
CA LYS A 35 9.60 -14.11 0.26
C LYS A 35 10.01 -12.75 0.82
N GLU A 36 9.50 -12.42 1.98
CA GLU A 36 9.75 -11.15 2.64
C GLU A 36 11.09 -11.20 3.36
N SER A 37 12.08 -10.41 2.92
CA SER A 37 13.35 -10.24 3.62
C SER A 37 13.44 -8.83 4.21
N GLY A 38 13.35 -8.71 5.54
CA GLY A 38 13.66 -7.49 6.29
C GLY A 38 12.97 -6.20 5.80
N ALA A 39 13.75 -5.14 5.60
CA ALA A 39 13.26 -3.77 5.36
C ALA A 39 12.69 -3.49 3.96
N LYS A 40 12.79 -4.40 2.99
CA LYS A 40 12.24 -4.18 1.64
C LYS A 40 10.79 -4.64 1.56
N THR A 41 9.90 -3.65 1.61
CA THR A 41 8.44 -3.80 1.54
C THR A 41 7.87 -3.91 0.12
N ASP A 42 8.70 -4.20 -0.86
CA ASP A 42 8.33 -4.16 -2.27
C ASP A 42 7.60 -5.45 -2.67
N ARG A 43 6.25 -5.41 -2.67
CA ARG A 43 5.37 -6.55 -2.96
C ARG A 43 5.19 -6.78 -4.47
N LYS A 44 6.32 -7.01 -5.15
CA LYS A 44 6.33 -7.15 -6.63
C LYS A 44 5.50 -8.33 -7.12
N ALA A 45 5.48 -9.43 -6.36
CA ALA A 45 4.69 -10.60 -6.74
C ALA A 45 3.19 -10.31 -6.62
N LEU A 46 2.75 -9.63 -5.54
CA LEU A 46 1.36 -9.21 -5.42
C LEU A 46 0.96 -8.23 -6.53
N ALA A 47 1.79 -7.21 -6.79
CA ALA A 47 1.50 -6.24 -7.85
C ALA A 47 1.36 -6.93 -9.23
N LYS A 48 2.23 -7.90 -9.55
CA LYS A 48 2.12 -8.71 -10.77
C LYS A 48 0.85 -9.56 -10.80
N ALA A 49 0.49 -10.14 -9.64
CA ALA A 49 -0.72 -10.96 -9.54
C ALA A 49 -1.98 -10.11 -9.79
N LEU A 50 -2.07 -8.93 -9.16
CA LEU A 50 -3.19 -8.01 -9.34
C LEU A 50 -3.29 -7.44 -10.75
N ALA A 51 -2.15 -7.14 -11.39
CA ALA A 51 -2.10 -6.65 -12.77
C ALA A 51 -2.46 -7.72 -13.81
N ALA A 52 -2.44 -9.01 -13.45
CA ALA A 52 -2.80 -10.11 -14.33
C ALA A 52 -4.29 -10.49 -14.28
N LEU A 53 -5.06 -9.88 -13.37
CA LEU A 53 -6.48 -10.20 -13.19
C LEU A 53 -7.32 -9.62 -14.32
N GLU A 54 -8.24 -10.46 -14.82
CA GLU A 54 -9.26 -10.09 -15.79
C GLU A 54 -10.68 -10.30 -15.20
N PRO A 55 -11.70 -9.65 -15.78
CA PRO A 55 -13.07 -9.83 -15.32
C PRO A 55 -13.50 -11.30 -15.32
N GLY A 56 -14.06 -11.74 -14.20
CA GLY A 56 -14.49 -13.12 -14.00
C GLY A 56 -13.41 -14.06 -13.45
N ASP A 57 -12.20 -13.58 -13.23
CA ASP A 57 -11.15 -14.37 -12.58
C ASP A 57 -11.36 -14.46 -11.06
N MET A 58 -10.63 -15.37 -10.43
CA MET A 58 -10.67 -15.59 -8.98
C MET A 58 -9.27 -15.41 -8.38
N PHE A 59 -9.17 -14.60 -7.34
CA PHE A 59 -7.94 -14.45 -6.56
C PHE A 59 -8.07 -15.16 -5.22
N ILE A 60 -7.20 -16.12 -4.94
CA ILE A 60 -7.25 -16.93 -3.71
C ILE A 60 -5.98 -16.80 -2.88
N VAL A 61 -6.17 -16.79 -1.57
CA VAL A 61 -5.08 -16.81 -0.58
C VAL A 61 -5.35 -17.88 0.48
N THR A 62 -4.31 -18.37 1.12
CA THR A 62 -4.50 -19.34 2.21
C THR A 62 -5.09 -18.71 3.46
N ARG A 63 -4.74 -17.43 3.75
CA ARG A 63 -5.21 -16.63 4.90
C ARG A 63 -5.08 -15.15 4.60
N LEU A 64 -5.91 -14.31 5.23
CA LEU A 64 -5.87 -12.85 5.07
C LEU A 64 -4.55 -12.22 5.53
N ASP A 65 -3.91 -12.74 6.58
CA ASP A 65 -2.62 -12.24 7.06
C ASP A 65 -1.46 -12.52 6.08
N ARG A 66 -1.65 -13.39 5.10
CA ARG A 66 -0.74 -13.58 3.98
C ARG A 66 -0.95 -12.54 2.88
N LEU A 67 -2.18 -12.07 2.71
CA LEU A 67 -2.51 -11.05 1.72
C LEU A 67 -2.10 -9.66 2.18
N ALA A 68 -2.40 -9.29 3.41
CA ALA A 68 -2.27 -7.92 3.88
C ALA A 68 -1.52 -7.81 5.21
N ARG A 69 -0.96 -6.63 5.48
CA ARG A 69 -0.22 -6.30 6.71
C ARG A 69 -1.05 -5.44 7.66
N SER A 70 -2.10 -4.84 7.17
CA SER A 70 -3.05 -4.02 7.91
C SER A 70 -4.44 -4.10 7.29
N THR A 71 -5.46 -3.71 8.03
CA THR A 71 -6.83 -3.64 7.52
C THR A 71 -6.93 -2.73 6.31
N LEU A 72 -6.26 -1.59 6.32
CA LEU A 72 -6.24 -0.67 5.18
C LEU A 72 -5.59 -1.29 3.93
N ASP A 73 -4.47 -2.01 4.10
CA ASP A 73 -3.78 -2.72 3.01
C ASP A 73 -4.69 -3.82 2.43
N LEU A 74 -5.41 -4.55 3.30
CA LEU A 74 -6.40 -5.54 2.89
C LEU A 74 -7.48 -4.92 2.01
N LEU A 75 -8.10 -3.84 2.48
CA LEU A 75 -9.19 -3.18 1.77
C LEU A 75 -8.76 -2.59 0.44
N ASN A 76 -7.59 -1.96 0.37
CA ASN A 76 -7.04 -1.44 -0.89
C ASN A 76 -6.77 -2.58 -1.89
N THR A 77 -6.29 -3.72 -1.40
CA THR A 77 -6.06 -4.90 -2.24
C THR A 77 -7.38 -5.47 -2.77
N LEU A 78 -8.39 -5.60 -1.90
CA LEU A 78 -9.72 -6.09 -2.27
C LEU A 78 -10.45 -5.14 -3.23
N ASP A 79 -10.31 -3.83 -3.05
CA ASP A 79 -10.83 -2.82 -3.98
C ASP A 79 -10.18 -2.95 -5.36
N THR A 80 -8.87 -3.20 -5.40
CA THR A 80 -8.15 -3.43 -6.66
C THR A 80 -8.66 -4.69 -7.38
N ILE A 81 -8.87 -5.79 -6.64
CA ILE A 81 -9.43 -7.05 -7.19
C ILE A 81 -10.85 -6.81 -7.72
N ALA A 82 -11.68 -6.09 -6.96
CA ALA A 82 -13.05 -5.78 -7.37
C ALA A 82 -13.09 -4.88 -8.61
N LYS A 83 -12.21 -3.88 -8.72
CA LYS A 83 -12.08 -3.01 -9.91
C LYS A 83 -11.63 -3.77 -11.14
N ALA A 84 -10.84 -4.83 -10.97
CA ALA A 84 -10.50 -5.75 -12.07
C ALA A 84 -11.70 -6.66 -12.48
N GLY A 85 -12.82 -6.61 -11.77
CA GLY A 85 -13.96 -7.49 -12.01
C GLY A 85 -13.73 -8.94 -11.56
N ALA A 86 -12.73 -9.17 -10.70
CA ALA A 86 -12.36 -10.49 -10.21
C ALA A 86 -12.99 -10.77 -8.83
N GLY A 87 -13.20 -12.07 -8.53
CA GLY A 87 -13.60 -12.52 -7.21
C GLY A 87 -12.39 -12.71 -6.28
N PHE A 88 -12.65 -12.71 -4.98
CA PHE A 88 -11.64 -12.99 -3.95
C PHE A 88 -12.14 -14.04 -2.97
N ARG A 89 -11.25 -14.95 -2.53
CA ARG A 89 -11.53 -15.92 -1.47
C ARG A 89 -10.30 -16.22 -0.61
N SER A 90 -10.49 -16.20 0.71
CA SER A 90 -9.53 -16.74 1.68
C SER A 90 -9.90 -18.16 2.07
N LEU A 91 -8.94 -19.09 2.04
CA LEU A 91 -9.23 -20.50 2.31
C LEU A 91 -9.49 -20.78 3.80
N ALA A 92 -8.79 -20.08 4.68
CA ALA A 92 -8.97 -20.26 6.13
C ALA A 92 -10.01 -19.32 6.72
N ASP A 93 -10.24 -18.17 6.10
CA ASP A 93 -11.18 -17.14 6.57
C ASP A 93 -12.44 -17.22 5.73
N THR A 94 -13.30 -18.20 6.01
CA THR A 94 -14.48 -18.57 5.17
C THR A 94 -15.48 -17.43 4.95
N TRP A 95 -15.51 -16.43 5.86
CA TRP A 95 -16.29 -15.22 5.71
C TRP A 95 -15.75 -14.25 4.66
N ALA A 96 -14.46 -14.38 4.32
CA ALA A 96 -13.78 -13.52 3.35
C ALA A 96 -13.84 -14.11 1.94
N ASP A 97 -15.06 -14.18 1.40
CA ASP A 97 -15.38 -14.68 0.06
C ASP A 97 -16.31 -13.68 -0.66
N THR A 98 -15.79 -12.93 -1.63
CA THR A 98 -16.55 -11.95 -2.39
C THR A 98 -17.56 -12.57 -3.36
N THR A 99 -17.54 -13.87 -3.56
CA THR A 99 -18.52 -14.56 -4.40
C THR A 99 -19.84 -14.77 -3.68
N THR A 100 -19.84 -14.74 -2.35
CA THR A 100 -21.02 -14.90 -1.52
C THR A 100 -21.62 -13.56 -1.08
N PRO A 101 -22.95 -13.43 -0.96
CA PRO A 101 -23.57 -12.21 -0.44
C PRO A 101 -23.11 -11.86 0.97
N HIS A 102 -22.93 -12.88 1.84
CA HIS A 102 -22.43 -12.70 3.20
C HIS A 102 -20.99 -12.15 3.23
N GLY A 103 -20.10 -12.73 2.44
CA GLY A 103 -18.71 -12.27 2.35
C GLY A 103 -18.61 -10.84 1.80
N LYS A 104 -19.42 -10.50 0.78
CA LYS A 104 -19.53 -9.12 0.29
C LYS A 104 -19.95 -8.16 1.40
N LEU A 105 -20.96 -8.50 2.17
CA LEU A 105 -21.44 -7.68 3.29
C LEU A 105 -20.35 -7.49 4.34
N MET A 106 -19.66 -8.57 4.76
CA MET A 106 -18.59 -8.51 5.74
C MET A 106 -17.45 -7.60 5.29
N LEU A 107 -17.05 -7.70 4.03
CA LEU A 107 -16.00 -6.85 3.47
C LEU A 107 -16.42 -5.38 3.35
N MET A 108 -17.69 -5.10 3.06
CA MET A 108 -18.25 -3.74 3.09
C MET A 108 -18.22 -3.14 4.51
N ILE A 109 -18.58 -3.92 5.53
CA ILE A 109 -18.53 -3.48 6.93
C ILE A 109 -17.09 -3.16 7.35
N LEU A 110 -16.14 -4.03 7.04
CA LEU A 110 -14.72 -3.79 7.30
C LEU A 110 -14.20 -2.56 6.56
N GLY A 111 -14.64 -2.34 5.32
CA GLY A 111 -14.32 -1.16 4.54
C GLY A 111 -14.79 0.12 5.21
N GLY A 112 -16.04 0.15 5.62
CA GLY A 112 -16.60 1.29 6.35
C GLY A 112 -15.90 1.56 7.67
N LEU A 113 -15.53 0.52 8.42
CA LEU A 113 -14.79 0.66 9.68
C LEU A 113 -13.39 1.25 9.46
N ALA A 114 -12.66 0.78 8.45
CA ALA A 114 -11.32 1.31 8.16
C ALA A 114 -11.36 2.76 7.67
N GLU A 115 -12.35 3.15 6.88
CA GLU A 115 -12.54 4.56 6.48
C GLU A 115 -12.90 5.43 7.70
N PHE A 116 -13.72 4.92 8.61
CA PHE A 116 -14.01 5.59 9.86
C PHE A 116 -12.75 5.78 10.73
N GLU A 117 -11.95 4.74 10.94
CA GLU A 117 -10.68 4.84 11.66
C GLU A 117 -9.74 5.88 11.02
N ARG A 118 -9.62 5.85 9.69
CA ARG A 118 -8.83 6.83 8.94
C ARG A 118 -9.31 8.26 9.16
N SER A 119 -10.63 8.48 9.11
CA SER A 119 -11.22 9.81 9.34
C SER A 119 -10.95 10.32 10.75
N LEU A 120 -11.03 9.47 11.77
CA LEU A 120 -10.68 9.79 13.14
C LEU A 120 -9.20 10.21 13.29
N ILE A 121 -8.28 9.47 12.65
CA ILE A 121 -6.84 9.79 12.66
C ILE A 121 -6.60 11.15 12.00
N LEU A 122 -7.22 11.42 10.85
CA LEU A 122 -7.09 12.70 10.14
C LEU A 122 -7.62 13.86 10.98
N THR A 123 -8.78 13.71 11.61
CA THR A 123 -9.37 14.71 12.50
C THR A 123 -8.44 15.03 13.68
N ARG A 124 -7.98 14.01 14.41
CA ARG A 124 -7.05 14.19 15.54
C ARG A 124 -5.74 14.84 15.11
N THR A 125 -5.19 14.42 13.97
CA THR A 125 -3.95 14.98 13.41
C THR A 125 -4.16 16.43 12.96
N GLY A 126 -5.29 16.73 12.33
CA GLY A 126 -5.67 18.09 11.92
C GLY A 126 -5.75 19.05 13.11
N GLU A 127 -6.48 18.66 14.17
CA GLU A 127 -6.57 19.43 15.41
C GLU A 127 -5.21 19.63 16.10
N GLY A 128 -4.38 18.58 16.15
CA GLY A 128 -3.02 18.63 16.68
C GLY A 128 -2.15 19.62 15.89
N ARG A 129 -2.26 19.60 14.55
CA ARG A 129 -1.54 20.53 13.66
C ARG A 129 -2.01 21.97 13.86
N THR A 130 -3.31 22.21 13.96
CA THR A 130 -3.88 23.54 14.23
C THR A 130 -3.41 24.10 15.56
N ARG A 131 -3.45 23.29 16.63
CA ARG A 131 -2.94 23.68 17.96
C ARG A 131 -1.43 23.98 17.95
N ALA A 132 -0.65 23.21 17.22
CA ALA A 132 0.80 23.44 17.10
C ALA A 132 1.11 24.70 16.29
N MET A 133 0.37 24.99 15.21
CA MET A 133 0.49 26.26 14.47
C MET A 133 0.13 27.47 15.33
N ALA A 134 -0.93 27.38 16.16
CA ALA A 134 -1.28 28.43 17.10
C ALA A 134 -0.18 28.71 18.14
N ARG A 135 0.67 27.71 18.46
CA ARG A 135 1.85 27.85 19.31
C ARG A 135 3.11 28.29 18.55
N GLY A 136 3.01 28.66 17.26
CA GLY A 136 4.13 29.12 16.44
C GLY A 136 4.98 28.01 15.81
N VAL A 137 4.58 26.75 15.90
CA VAL A 137 5.29 25.64 15.25
C VAL A 137 5.11 25.73 13.73
N LYS A 138 6.21 25.87 13.00
CA LYS A 138 6.21 25.87 11.55
C LYS A 138 6.35 24.46 11.03
N PHE A 139 5.37 23.99 10.25
CA PHE A 139 5.41 22.70 9.56
C PHE A 139 6.04 22.85 8.17
N GLY A 140 6.57 21.76 7.65
CA GLY A 140 7.16 21.69 6.32
C GLY A 140 8.65 21.35 6.36
N ARG A 141 9.24 21.26 5.18
CA ARG A 141 10.67 20.96 5.04
C ARG A 141 11.47 22.15 5.57
N LYS A 142 12.42 21.90 6.46
CA LYS A 142 13.39 22.93 6.91
C LYS A 142 14.11 23.54 5.70
N HIS A 143 14.30 24.87 5.74
CA HIS A 143 15.08 25.54 4.70
C HIS A 143 16.48 24.93 4.63
N LYS A 144 16.97 24.67 3.40
CA LYS A 144 18.33 24.15 3.20
C LYS A 144 19.41 25.16 3.61
N LEU A 145 19.07 26.46 3.54
CA LEU A 145 19.96 27.57 3.85
C LEU A 145 19.69 28.08 5.26
N THR A 146 20.75 28.38 6.01
CA THR A 146 20.65 29.09 7.28
C THR A 146 20.11 30.52 7.05
N PRO A 147 19.56 31.20 8.09
CA PRO A 147 19.10 32.60 7.94
C PRO A 147 20.15 33.54 7.36
N HIS A 148 21.41 33.37 7.75
CA HIS A 148 22.56 34.13 7.21
C HIS A 148 22.77 33.85 5.72
N GLN A 149 22.77 32.58 5.31
CA GLN A 149 22.91 32.18 3.91
C GLN A 149 21.73 32.66 3.04
N GLN A 150 20.52 32.73 3.61
CA GLN A 150 19.35 33.29 2.90
C GLN A 150 19.50 34.79 2.67
N GLN A 151 19.98 35.55 3.66
CA GLN A 151 20.25 36.97 3.52
C GLN A 151 21.34 37.22 2.50
N GLU A 152 22.41 36.48 2.54
CA GLU A 152 23.52 36.59 1.59
C GLU A 152 23.06 36.24 0.16
N ALA A 153 22.24 35.20 -0.02
CA ALA A 153 21.67 34.84 -1.31
C ALA A 153 20.76 35.94 -1.88
N LYS A 154 19.96 36.59 -1.02
CA LYS A 154 19.15 37.78 -1.40
C LYS A 154 20.03 38.93 -1.82
N ARG A 155 21.05 39.29 -1.03
CA ARG A 155 22.01 40.35 -1.35
C ARG A 155 22.68 40.16 -2.70
N ARG A 156 23.16 38.94 -2.98
CA ARG A 156 23.80 38.60 -4.27
C ARG A 156 22.86 38.71 -5.44
N ARG A 157 21.60 38.27 -5.26
CA ARG A 157 20.55 38.42 -6.28
C ARG A 157 20.26 39.88 -6.58
N ASP A 158 20.08 40.69 -5.53
CA ASP A 158 19.73 42.11 -5.66
C ASP A 158 20.91 42.94 -6.20
N ALA A 159 22.15 42.45 -6.00
CA ALA A 159 23.37 43.01 -6.60
C ALA A 159 23.65 42.53 -8.05
N GLY A 160 22.70 41.88 -8.70
CA GLY A 160 22.81 41.43 -10.10
C GLY A 160 23.84 40.29 -10.35
N LYS A 161 24.38 39.67 -9.30
CA LYS A 161 25.27 38.49 -9.42
C LYS A 161 24.42 37.22 -9.57
N VAL A 162 23.95 36.97 -10.79
CA VAL A 162 23.25 35.72 -11.14
C VAL A 162 24.25 34.58 -10.99
N SER A 163 23.84 33.54 -10.23
CA SER A 163 24.61 32.32 -10.06
C SER A 163 24.81 31.62 -11.41
N GLN A 164 26.04 31.52 -11.89
CA GLN A 164 26.44 30.81 -13.12
C GLN A 164 26.40 29.28 -12.99
N ARG A 165 25.49 28.69 -12.23
CA ARG A 165 25.39 27.24 -12.02
C ARG A 165 24.25 26.55 -12.79
N SER A 166 23.64 27.18 -13.77
CA SER A 166 22.60 26.54 -14.62
C SER A 166 22.93 26.49 -16.11
N ALA A 167 24.17 26.72 -16.51
CA ALA A 167 24.60 26.63 -17.91
C ALA A 167 25.66 25.54 -18.11
N GLY A 168 25.34 24.29 -17.78
CA GLY A 168 26.28 23.20 -17.88
C GLY A 168 25.65 21.81 -17.88
N TYR A 169 24.61 21.61 -18.74
CA TYR A 169 24.19 20.28 -19.16
C TYR A 169 23.49 20.43 -20.52
N SER A 170 24.30 20.56 -21.57
CA SER A 170 23.96 20.26 -22.95
C SER A 170 25.25 19.80 -23.61
N GLY A 171 25.39 18.50 -23.74
CA GLY A 171 26.45 17.80 -24.42
C GLY A 171 26.14 16.31 -24.39
#